data_2dbb443e1fa831558fc9c32657b6288b
#
_entry.id   2dbb443e1fa831558fc9c32657b6288b
#
_cell.length_a   1.000
_cell.length_b   1.000
_cell.length_c   1.000
_cell.angle_alpha   90.00
_cell.angle_beta   90.00
_cell.angle_gamma   90.00
#
_symmetry.space_group_name_H-M   'P 1'
#
loop_
_entity.id
_entity.type
_entity.pdbx_description
1 polymer ?
#
loop_
_entity_poly.entity_id
_entity_poly.type
_entity_poly.pdbx_seq_one_letter_code
_entity_poly.pdbx_strand_id
1 'polypeptide(L)'
;MYRASREIRMQPRRGCHVFAFIALIAYFATTSARPAQAQPRPAPAQQPANSANPKIRAITAFINLDWRDYQRQIADALNLLHRAQVTFESRGYQVQTIRIATQPFPEYIQGMNTQQAVAFFKLLDALAEQQKFAMSIGPAMLNANDPPSQADLLGEILGGTKNLNGTVVVAGEDGVRWGAIAAAARVMKKLENSTEHSQGNFRFAAIANVPPLSPFFPAAYHAGFGHQFAIALESAPVVAAAFKDAPDLPSARQRLTDALAAVAFDVEHHAGRVDSETGWTYMGIDLSPAPSPAKDASIGVAIENLTKQPFGMSGTMTAAATITAAIKDVKVKQTGYSGLMLPVLEDARIAQRWSEGRISVDALLAYSAVCGTGLDTIPLPGDTSADQLSLIIADMASLSVKWHKPLSARLLPVVGKGWGETTEFNNPFLVNVTLQQFGQK
;
A
#
# COMPACT_ATOMS: atom_id res chain seq x y z
N MET A 1 -37.38 18.12 49.06
CA MET A 1 -37.56 17.38 50.34
C MET A 1 -36.27 16.69 50.69
N TYR A 2 -35.72 17.10 51.83
CA TYR A 2 -34.80 16.48 52.83
C TYR A 2 -33.55 15.75 52.30
N ARG A 3 -32.34 16.28 52.51
CA ARG A 3 -31.42 16.29 53.71
C ARG A 3 -31.15 14.87 54.23
N ALA A 4 -29.94 14.44 54.48
CA ALA A 4 -28.95 15.01 55.39
C ALA A 4 -27.54 14.39 55.25
N SER A 5 -26.59 15.22 55.57
CA SER A 5 -25.17 15.03 55.79
C SER A 5 -24.87 14.17 57.05
N ARG A 6 -23.68 13.56 57.11
CA ARG A 6 -22.93 13.33 58.38
C ARG A 6 -21.42 13.35 58.16
N GLU A 7 -20.82 14.42 58.65
CA GLU A 7 -19.41 14.48 59.05
C GLU A 7 -19.20 13.69 60.35
N ILE A 8 -18.03 13.11 60.52
CA ILE A 8 -17.46 12.84 61.85
C ILE A 8 -15.97 13.18 61.82
N ARG A 9 -15.63 13.97 62.83
CA ARG A 9 -14.38 14.63 63.16
C ARG A 9 -13.25 13.73 63.66
N MET A 10 -12.05 14.29 63.51
CA MET A 10 -10.75 13.94 64.15
C MET A 10 -10.80 13.88 65.71
N GLN A 11 -9.85 13.16 66.27
CA GLN A 11 -8.83 13.73 67.18
C GLN A 11 -7.69 12.75 67.52
N PRO A 12 -6.53 13.24 68.01
CA PRO A 12 -5.27 12.55 68.06
C PRO A 12 -4.87 12.07 69.46
N ARG A 13 -3.95 11.14 69.56
CA ARG A 13 -3.26 10.88 70.85
C ARG A 13 -1.74 10.87 70.72
N ARG A 14 -1.10 11.76 71.49
CA ARG A 14 0.31 11.84 71.83
C ARG A 14 0.70 10.73 72.82
N GLY A 15 1.94 10.29 72.71
CA GLY A 15 2.58 9.47 73.75
C GLY A 15 4.11 9.53 73.58
N CYS A 16 4.75 10.22 74.51
CA CYS A 16 6.20 10.42 74.70
C CYS A 16 6.86 9.21 75.39
N HIS A 17 8.17 9.26 75.34
CA HIS A 17 9.20 8.63 76.23
C HIS A 17 9.95 7.47 75.54
N VAL A 18 11.29 7.24 75.65
CA VAL A 18 12.33 7.74 76.55
C VAL A 18 13.70 7.38 75.92
N PHE A 19 14.71 8.22 76.15
CA PHE A 19 16.11 8.01 75.81
C PHE A 19 16.76 6.79 76.43
N ALA A 20 17.63 6.08 75.67
CA ALA A 20 18.73 5.33 76.28
C ALA A 20 19.97 5.44 75.42
N PHE A 21 20.98 6.14 75.91
CA PHE A 21 22.34 6.18 75.42
C PHE A 21 23.05 4.88 75.76
N ILE A 22 23.64 4.21 74.76
CA ILE A 22 24.74 3.26 75.00
C ILE A 22 25.84 3.61 74.00
N ALA A 23 26.96 4.10 74.52
CA ALA A 23 28.19 4.27 73.78
C ALA A 23 28.90 2.94 73.63
N LEU A 24 29.28 2.58 72.41
CA LEU A 24 30.22 1.48 72.17
C LEU A 24 31.33 1.94 71.25
N ILE A 25 32.53 1.69 71.67
CA ILE A 25 33.84 2.09 71.16
C ILE A 25 34.10 1.54 69.76
N ALA A 26 34.51 2.41 68.88
CA ALA A 26 34.91 2.09 67.50
C ALA A 26 36.27 1.40 67.46
N TYR A 27 36.32 0.21 66.84
CA TYR A 27 37.59 -0.41 66.40
C TYR A 27 37.72 -0.16 64.90
N PHE A 28 38.70 0.71 64.51
CA PHE A 28 39.05 0.98 63.15
C PHE A 28 39.83 -0.21 62.59
N ALA A 29 39.18 -1.02 61.75
CA ALA A 29 39.87 -1.91 60.81
C ALA A 29 39.88 -1.26 59.43
N THR A 30 40.99 -0.80 58.96
CA THR A 30 41.24 -0.30 57.60
C THR A 30 41.22 -1.46 56.64
N THR A 31 40.11 -1.72 55.97
CA THR A 31 40.04 -2.57 54.79
C THR A 31 40.14 -1.66 53.54
N SER A 32 41.26 -1.77 52.83
CA SER A 32 41.44 -1.14 51.51
C SER A 32 40.41 -1.72 50.52
N ALA A 33 39.40 -0.92 50.16
CA ALA A 33 38.46 -1.25 49.12
C ALA A 33 39.19 -1.20 47.78
N ARG A 34 39.32 -2.34 47.09
CA ARG A 34 39.68 -2.41 45.68
C ARG A 34 38.59 -1.71 44.85
N PRO A 35 38.93 -0.88 43.86
CA PRO A 35 37.94 -0.29 42.99
C PRO A 35 37.22 -1.42 42.25
N ALA A 36 35.89 -1.41 42.29
CA ALA A 36 35.04 -2.29 41.54
C ALA A 36 35.31 -2.07 40.05
N GLN A 37 35.83 -3.08 39.37
CA GLN A 37 35.88 -3.09 37.90
C GLN A 37 34.47 -3.01 37.37
N ALA A 38 34.18 -1.90 36.64
CA ALA A 38 32.93 -1.75 35.91
C ALA A 38 32.81 -2.92 34.92
N GLN A 39 31.82 -3.74 35.09
CA GLN A 39 31.46 -4.76 34.10
C GLN A 39 31.12 -4.02 32.80
N PRO A 40 31.66 -4.47 31.63
CA PRO A 40 31.28 -3.90 30.38
C PRO A 40 29.78 -4.09 30.17
N ARG A 41 29.05 -3.02 29.80
CA ARG A 41 27.65 -3.13 29.38
C ARG A 41 27.54 -4.21 28.33
N PRO A 42 26.54 -5.12 28.43
CA PRO A 42 26.31 -6.05 27.34
C PRO A 42 26.10 -5.25 26.05
N ALA A 43 26.83 -5.61 25.01
CA ALA A 43 26.62 -5.06 23.67
C ALA A 43 25.13 -5.23 23.31
N PRO A 44 24.51 -4.25 22.61
CA PRO A 44 23.15 -4.41 22.15
C PRO A 44 23.06 -5.74 21.41
N ALA A 45 22.09 -6.57 21.78
CA ALA A 45 21.87 -7.86 21.18
C ALA A 45 21.83 -7.69 19.66
N GLN A 46 22.79 -8.25 18.97
CA GLN A 46 22.76 -8.31 17.52
C GLN A 46 21.49 -9.09 17.16
N GLN A 47 20.55 -8.41 16.50
CA GLN A 47 19.39 -9.07 15.92
C GLN A 47 19.90 -10.23 15.05
N PRO A 48 19.25 -11.40 15.10
CA PRO A 48 19.69 -12.53 14.28
C PRO A 48 19.65 -12.12 12.80
N ALA A 49 20.77 -12.27 12.12
CA ALA A 49 21.03 -11.90 10.74
C ALA A 49 20.25 -12.76 9.72
N ASN A 50 18.95 -13.07 9.97
CA ASN A 50 18.13 -13.89 9.08
C ASN A 50 16.60 -13.57 9.11
N SER A 51 16.19 -12.43 9.60
CA SER A 51 14.88 -11.87 9.21
C SER A 51 15.14 -10.88 8.07
N ALA A 52 14.75 -11.24 6.85
CA ALA A 52 14.71 -10.29 5.76
C ALA A 52 13.75 -9.17 6.21
N ASN A 53 14.31 -8.02 6.62
CA ASN A 53 13.48 -6.87 6.95
C ASN A 53 12.60 -6.59 5.74
N PRO A 54 11.28 -6.43 5.90
CA PRO A 54 10.43 -6.08 4.78
C PRO A 54 10.91 -4.75 4.22
N LYS A 55 10.77 -4.59 2.91
CA LYS A 55 11.12 -3.34 2.26
C LYS A 55 9.97 -2.35 2.43
N ILE A 56 10.30 -1.07 2.48
CA ILE A 56 9.33 -0.01 2.28
C ILE A 56 9.12 0.14 0.77
N ARG A 57 7.97 -0.33 0.28
CA ARG A 57 7.59 -0.24 -1.13
C ARG A 57 7.51 1.19 -1.60
N ALA A 58 6.91 2.06 -0.78
CA ALA A 58 6.78 3.47 -1.07
C ALA A 58 6.63 4.32 0.19
N ILE A 59 7.19 5.52 0.14
CA ILE A 59 6.79 6.65 0.97
C ILE A 59 6.07 7.61 0.04
N THR A 60 4.79 7.90 0.31
CA THR A 60 3.97 8.75 -0.55
C THR A 60 3.60 10.02 0.19
N ALA A 61 4.00 11.16 -0.37
CA ALA A 61 3.58 12.50 0.06
C ALA A 61 2.31 12.90 -0.67
N PHE A 62 1.36 13.48 0.04
CA PHE A 62 0.06 13.94 -0.49
C PHE A 62 -0.01 15.45 -0.39
N ILE A 63 -0.25 16.13 -1.53
CA ILE A 63 -0.26 17.59 -1.65
C ILE A 63 -1.43 18.08 -2.48
N ASN A 64 -1.87 19.30 -2.21
CA ASN A 64 -2.68 20.07 -3.14
C ASN A 64 -1.76 20.85 -4.09
N LEU A 65 -1.78 20.50 -5.36
CA LEU A 65 -0.95 21.13 -6.38
C LEU A 65 -1.65 22.36 -6.96
N ASP A 66 -0.92 23.47 -7.10
CA ASP A 66 -1.29 24.60 -7.95
C ASP A 66 -0.29 24.65 -9.13
N TRP A 67 -0.79 24.63 -10.35
CA TRP A 67 0.07 24.65 -11.55
C TRP A 67 0.97 25.90 -11.65
N ARG A 68 0.61 26.99 -10.95
CA ARG A 68 1.41 28.22 -10.92
C ARG A 68 2.60 28.15 -9.98
N ASP A 69 2.55 27.24 -8.99
CA ASP A 69 3.55 27.10 -7.91
C ASP A 69 4.07 25.65 -7.75
N TYR A 70 3.80 24.80 -8.74
CA TYR A 70 4.07 23.36 -8.66
C TYR A 70 5.53 23.01 -8.35
N GLN A 71 6.49 23.81 -8.85
CA GLN A 71 7.91 23.54 -8.63
C GLN A 71 8.29 23.63 -7.15
N ARG A 72 7.84 24.68 -6.47
CA ARG A 72 8.07 24.85 -5.02
C ARG A 72 7.34 23.77 -4.23
N GLN A 73 6.08 23.49 -4.53
CA GLN A 73 5.29 22.49 -3.82
C GLN A 73 5.88 21.06 -3.96
N ILE A 74 6.38 20.72 -5.15
CA ILE A 74 7.08 19.44 -5.37
C ILE A 74 8.42 19.42 -4.63
N ALA A 75 9.19 20.53 -4.62
CA ALA A 75 10.44 20.60 -3.87
C ALA A 75 10.20 20.41 -2.37
N ASP A 76 9.17 21.01 -1.80
CA ASP A 76 8.80 20.84 -0.40
C ASP A 76 8.42 19.37 -0.09
N ALA A 77 7.65 18.71 -0.97
CA ALA A 77 7.31 17.30 -0.84
C ALA A 77 8.57 16.40 -0.94
N LEU A 78 9.50 16.70 -1.85
CA LEU A 78 10.75 15.95 -1.99
C LEU A 78 11.65 16.11 -0.76
N ASN A 79 11.68 17.27 -0.12
CA ASN A 79 12.41 17.48 1.14
C ASN A 79 11.90 16.54 2.24
N LEU A 80 10.59 16.43 2.42
CA LEU A 80 10.00 15.43 3.32
C LEU A 80 10.41 14.02 2.92
N LEU A 81 10.20 13.64 1.65
CA LEU A 81 10.40 12.28 1.17
C LEU A 81 11.85 11.81 1.35
N HIS A 82 12.83 12.67 1.03
CA HIS A 82 14.25 12.37 1.26
C HIS A 82 14.57 12.27 2.75
N ARG A 83 13.99 13.14 3.59
CA ARG A 83 14.16 13.08 5.05
C ARG A 83 13.63 11.75 5.59
N ALA A 84 12.43 11.34 5.17
CA ALA A 84 11.83 10.07 5.54
C ALA A 84 12.67 8.89 5.04
N GLN A 85 13.11 8.91 3.78
CA GLN A 85 13.96 7.88 3.20
C GLN A 85 15.23 7.68 4.02
N VAL A 86 15.98 8.73 4.31
CA VAL A 86 17.21 8.68 5.14
C VAL A 86 16.88 8.12 6.53
N THR A 87 15.75 8.50 7.13
CA THR A 87 15.34 8.01 8.44
C THR A 87 15.15 6.49 8.43
N PHE A 88 14.43 5.95 7.45
CA PHE A 88 14.20 4.51 7.35
C PHE A 88 15.44 3.73 6.92
N GLU A 89 16.22 4.23 5.97
CA GLU A 89 17.45 3.58 5.52
C GLU A 89 18.52 3.49 6.63
N SER A 90 18.60 4.51 7.50
CA SER A 90 19.45 4.47 8.70
C SER A 90 19.06 3.39 9.72
N ARG A 91 17.86 2.80 9.58
CA ARG A 91 17.34 1.70 10.40
C ARG A 91 17.40 0.34 9.71
N GLY A 92 18.01 0.30 8.54
CA GLY A 92 18.20 -0.94 7.77
C GLY A 92 17.02 -1.30 6.86
N TYR A 93 16.02 -0.42 6.69
CA TYR A 93 14.99 -0.61 5.69
C TYR A 93 15.49 -0.23 4.31
N GLN A 94 15.14 -1.00 3.29
CA GLN A 94 15.31 -0.59 1.90
C GLN A 94 14.06 0.18 1.46
N VAL A 95 14.21 1.46 1.10
CA VAL A 95 13.14 2.26 0.49
C VAL A 95 13.23 2.12 -1.03
N GLN A 96 12.20 1.53 -1.65
CA GLN A 96 12.23 1.26 -3.09
C GLN A 96 11.84 2.47 -3.93
N THR A 97 10.82 3.23 -3.49
CA THR A 97 10.33 4.40 -4.22
C THR A 97 9.85 5.50 -3.29
N ILE A 98 10.10 6.75 -3.68
CA ILE A 98 9.44 7.93 -3.14
C ILE A 98 8.40 8.41 -4.13
N ARG A 99 7.24 8.87 -3.65
CA ARG A 99 6.07 9.16 -4.47
C ARG A 99 5.38 10.44 -4.03
N ILE A 100 4.77 11.14 -4.99
CA ILE A 100 3.89 12.29 -4.73
C ILE A 100 2.52 11.98 -5.31
N ALA A 101 1.45 12.22 -4.54
CA ALA A 101 0.08 12.11 -5.01
C ALA A 101 -0.65 13.44 -4.79
N THR A 102 -1.43 13.85 -5.79
CA THR A 102 -2.18 15.11 -5.75
C THR A 102 -3.68 14.88 -5.63
N GLN A 103 -4.42 15.96 -5.42
CA GLN A 103 -5.86 16.00 -5.61
C GLN A 103 -6.22 15.65 -7.06
N PRO A 104 -7.52 15.45 -7.41
CA PRO A 104 -7.96 15.22 -8.77
C PRO A 104 -7.40 16.26 -9.73
N PHE A 105 -6.71 15.81 -10.78
CA PHE A 105 -6.01 16.74 -11.67
C PHE A 105 -6.92 17.78 -12.37
N PRO A 106 -8.19 17.50 -12.65
CA PRO A 106 -9.06 18.51 -13.23
C PRO A 106 -9.21 19.76 -12.37
N GLU A 107 -9.01 19.65 -11.06
CA GLU A 107 -9.13 20.77 -10.13
C GLU A 107 -8.02 21.82 -10.33
N TYR A 108 -6.80 21.39 -10.61
CA TYR A 108 -5.65 22.31 -10.71
C TYR A 108 -5.24 22.68 -12.14
N ILE A 109 -5.92 22.16 -13.15
CA ILE A 109 -5.71 22.58 -14.55
C ILE A 109 -6.85 23.47 -15.09
N GLN A 110 -7.72 23.96 -14.20
CA GLN A 110 -8.85 24.80 -14.60
C GLN A 110 -8.37 26.01 -15.43
N GLY A 111 -9.04 26.25 -16.57
CA GLY A 111 -8.70 27.30 -17.51
C GLY A 111 -7.66 26.90 -18.59
N MET A 112 -7.08 25.71 -18.49
CA MET A 112 -6.24 25.18 -19.57
C MET A 112 -7.09 24.47 -20.64
N ASN A 113 -6.72 24.63 -21.89
CA ASN A 113 -7.19 23.75 -22.95
C ASN A 113 -6.42 22.43 -22.94
N THR A 114 -6.88 21.44 -23.71
CA THR A 114 -6.27 20.10 -23.77
C THR A 114 -4.77 20.16 -24.09
N GLN A 115 -4.36 20.96 -25.05
CA GLN A 115 -2.96 21.08 -25.46
C GLN A 115 -2.08 21.66 -24.34
N GLN A 116 -2.57 22.68 -23.63
CA GLN A 116 -1.89 23.28 -22.49
C GLN A 116 -1.77 22.29 -21.32
N ALA A 117 -2.86 21.56 -21.01
CA ALA A 117 -2.85 20.54 -19.99
C ALA A 117 -1.83 19.42 -20.29
N VAL A 118 -1.86 18.85 -21.48
CA VAL A 118 -0.88 17.81 -21.90
C VAL A 118 0.56 18.33 -21.83
N ALA A 119 0.79 19.57 -22.26
CA ALA A 119 2.13 20.19 -22.16
C ALA A 119 2.58 20.33 -20.70
N PHE A 120 1.68 20.77 -19.79
CA PHE A 120 1.97 20.87 -18.37
C PHE A 120 2.31 19.51 -17.74
N PHE A 121 1.56 18.46 -18.05
CA PHE A 121 1.85 17.13 -17.51
C PHE A 121 3.15 16.53 -18.07
N LYS A 122 3.56 16.86 -19.27
CA LYS A 122 4.90 16.53 -19.77
C LYS A 122 6.02 17.22 -19.00
N LEU A 123 5.82 18.47 -18.54
CA LEU A 123 6.78 19.14 -17.65
C LEU A 123 6.86 18.44 -16.29
N LEU A 124 5.72 18.01 -15.71
CA LEU A 124 5.69 17.24 -14.47
C LEU A 124 6.39 15.88 -14.63
N ASP A 125 6.17 15.20 -15.75
CA ASP A 125 6.82 13.93 -16.07
C ASP A 125 8.35 14.07 -16.18
N ALA A 126 8.80 15.10 -16.87
CA ALA A 126 10.24 15.41 -16.98
C ALA A 126 10.87 15.73 -15.62
N LEU A 127 10.15 16.46 -14.75
CA LEU A 127 10.58 16.75 -13.39
C LEU A 127 10.65 15.47 -12.55
N ALA A 128 9.67 14.59 -12.67
CA ALA A 128 9.62 13.29 -11.98
C ALA A 128 10.80 12.39 -12.40
N GLU A 129 11.11 12.35 -13.69
CA GLU A 129 12.28 11.63 -14.24
C GLU A 129 13.59 12.21 -13.65
N GLN A 130 13.75 13.53 -13.70
CA GLN A 130 14.95 14.21 -13.24
C GLN A 130 15.21 14.01 -11.74
N GLN A 131 14.15 14.09 -10.93
CA GLN A 131 14.21 14.01 -9.47
C GLN A 131 13.95 12.58 -8.93
N LYS A 132 13.76 11.62 -9.82
CA LYS A 132 13.59 10.18 -9.52
C LYS A 132 12.45 9.87 -8.55
N PHE A 133 11.29 10.44 -8.79
CA PHE A 133 10.06 10.09 -8.07
C PHE A 133 8.95 9.67 -9.05
N ALA A 134 7.97 8.92 -8.57
CA ALA A 134 6.74 8.65 -9.32
C ALA A 134 5.62 9.58 -8.82
N MET A 135 4.69 9.94 -9.71
CA MET A 135 3.60 10.84 -9.35
C MET A 135 2.24 10.25 -9.71
N SER A 136 1.28 10.31 -8.79
CA SER A 136 -0.14 10.15 -9.11
C SER A 136 -0.78 11.52 -9.20
N ILE A 137 -1.37 11.82 -10.35
CA ILE A 137 -2.05 13.09 -10.62
C ILE A 137 -3.52 13.11 -10.13
N GLY A 138 -3.89 12.10 -9.32
CA GLY A 138 -5.24 11.93 -8.81
C GLY A 138 -6.23 11.40 -9.84
N PRO A 139 -7.51 11.24 -9.45
CA PRO A 139 -8.55 10.75 -10.33
C PRO A 139 -8.93 11.75 -11.42
N ALA A 140 -9.21 11.23 -12.62
CA ALA A 140 -9.82 12.00 -13.70
C ALA A 140 -11.31 12.29 -13.40
N MET A 141 -12.01 11.27 -12.92
CA MET A 141 -13.42 11.35 -12.52
C MET A 141 -13.52 10.89 -11.07
N LEU A 142 -13.77 11.80 -10.14
CA LEU A 142 -13.96 11.50 -8.72
C LEU A 142 -15.44 11.30 -8.38
N ASN A 143 -16.34 12.02 -9.04
CA ASN A 143 -17.77 12.04 -8.77
C ASN A 143 -18.58 11.46 -9.94
N ALA A 144 -19.82 11.05 -9.67
CA ALA A 144 -20.70 10.45 -10.67
C ALA A 144 -20.98 11.38 -11.87
N ASN A 145 -21.00 12.69 -11.64
CA ASN A 145 -21.34 13.70 -12.64
C ASN A 145 -20.12 14.31 -13.35
N ASP A 146 -18.91 13.85 -13.03
CA ASP A 146 -17.72 14.35 -13.70
C ASP A 146 -17.73 13.95 -15.19
N PRO A 147 -17.36 14.88 -16.10
CA PRO A 147 -17.50 14.64 -17.53
C PRO A 147 -16.49 13.57 -18.01
N PRO A 148 -16.92 12.61 -18.85
CA PRO A 148 -16.05 11.55 -19.39
C PRO A 148 -14.84 12.07 -20.17
N SER A 149 -14.89 13.29 -20.70
CA SER A 149 -13.76 13.95 -21.38
C SER A 149 -12.52 14.11 -20.46
N GLN A 150 -12.70 14.15 -19.15
CA GLN A 150 -11.58 14.17 -18.20
C GLN A 150 -10.81 12.84 -18.20
N ALA A 151 -11.51 11.72 -18.34
CA ALA A 151 -10.87 10.41 -18.51
C ALA A 151 -10.18 10.29 -19.89
N ASP A 152 -10.80 10.82 -20.94
CA ASP A 152 -10.18 10.84 -22.27
C ASP A 152 -8.87 11.67 -22.25
N LEU A 153 -8.86 12.82 -21.56
CA LEU A 153 -7.64 13.61 -21.32
C LEU A 153 -6.60 12.83 -20.48
N LEU A 154 -7.02 12.08 -19.45
CA LEU A 154 -6.10 11.21 -18.70
C LEU A 154 -5.41 10.20 -19.62
N GLY A 155 -6.15 9.59 -20.53
CA GLY A 155 -5.60 8.66 -21.53
C GLY A 155 -4.53 9.31 -22.43
N GLU A 156 -4.70 10.57 -22.81
CA GLU A 156 -3.69 11.33 -23.57
C GLU A 156 -2.46 11.65 -22.71
N ILE A 157 -2.66 12.09 -21.48
CA ILE A 157 -1.57 12.38 -20.53
C ILE A 157 -0.72 11.14 -20.30
N LEU A 158 -1.34 10.03 -19.87
CA LEU A 158 -0.62 8.80 -19.55
C LEU A 158 0.00 8.13 -20.78
N GLY A 159 -0.62 8.27 -21.96
CA GLY A 159 -0.06 7.81 -23.23
C GLY A 159 1.21 8.57 -23.65
N GLY A 160 1.37 9.82 -23.21
CA GLY A 160 2.50 10.69 -23.54
C GLY A 160 3.54 10.89 -22.43
N THR A 161 3.43 10.17 -21.29
CA THR A 161 4.30 10.29 -20.11
C THR A 161 4.75 8.91 -19.61
N LYS A 162 5.74 8.86 -18.69
CA LYS A 162 6.31 7.60 -18.18
C LYS A 162 6.21 7.44 -16.65
N ASN A 163 6.26 8.54 -15.91
CA ASN A 163 6.33 8.54 -14.45
C ASN A 163 5.01 8.95 -13.78
N LEU A 164 4.00 9.36 -14.59
CA LEU A 164 2.70 9.77 -14.10
C LEU A 164 1.74 8.58 -14.03
N ASN A 165 0.91 8.58 -13.00
CA ASN A 165 -0.14 7.60 -12.73
C ASN A 165 -1.47 8.33 -12.54
N GLY A 166 -2.58 7.65 -12.81
CA GLY A 166 -3.91 8.22 -12.60
C GLY A 166 -5.00 7.17 -12.57
N THR A 167 -6.19 7.57 -12.17
CA THR A 167 -7.33 6.68 -11.96
C THR A 167 -8.64 7.28 -12.43
N VAL A 168 -9.65 6.42 -12.51
CA VAL A 168 -11.06 6.78 -12.64
C VAL A 168 -11.81 6.10 -11.51
N VAL A 169 -12.61 6.84 -10.74
CA VAL A 169 -13.45 6.30 -9.66
C VAL A 169 -14.76 5.78 -10.23
N VAL A 170 -14.89 4.45 -10.29
CA VAL A 170 -16.02 3.76 -10.95
C VAL A 170 -17.14 3.35 -10.00
N ALA A 171 -16.92 3.48 -8.68
CA ALA A 171 -17.96 3.31 -7.67
C ALA A 171 -17.58 4.00 -6.36
N GLY A 172 -18.58 4.38 -5.59
CA GLY A 172 -18.48 4.99 -4.28
C GLY A 172 -19.70 4.69 -3.42
N GLU A 173 -19.94 5.47 -2.38
CA GLU A 173 -21.14 5.33 -1.53
C GLU A 173 -22.44 5.53 -2.32
N ASP A 174 -22.39 6.27 -3.42
CA ASP A 174 -23.48 6.51 -4.36
C ASP A 174 -23.77 5.31 -5.30
N GLY A 175 -22.97 4.24 -5.19
CA GLY A 175 -23.12 3.03 -5.98
C GLY A 175 -22.20 2.95 -7.19
N VAL A 176 -22.57 2.12 -8.16
CA VAL A 176 -21.80 1.88 -9.41
C VAL A 176 -22.03 3.01 -10.41
N ARG A 177 -20.94 3.53 -10.99
CA ARG A 177 -20.94 4.69 -11.91
C ARG A 177 -20.69 4.24 -13.35
N TRP A 178 -21.74 3.89 -14.06
CA TRP A 178 -21.66 3.28 -15.39
C TRP A 178 -20.92 4.14 -16.43
N GLY A 179 -21.12 5.47 -16.40
CA GLY A 179 -20.39 6.39 -17.28
C GLY A 179 -18.88 6.41 -17.01
N ALA A 180 -18.48 6.30 -15.74
CA ALA A 180 -17.08 6.22 -15.35
C ALA A 180 -16.45 4.85 -15.72
N ILE A 181 -17.21 3.76 -15.64
CA ILE A 181 -16.78 2.42 -16.11
C ILE A 181 -16.46 2.45 -17.61
N ALA A 182 -17.38 2.95 -18.42
CA ALA A 182 -17.17 3.06 -19.87
C ALA A 182 -15.98 3.99 -20.20
N ALA A 183 -15.81 5.07 -19.45
CA ALA A 183 -14.67 5.97 -19.59
C ALA A 183 -13.35 5.29 -19.22
N ALA A 184 -13.30 4.54 -18.12
CA ALA A 184 -12.10 3.78 -17.71
C ALA A 184 -11.70 2.73 -18.75
N ALA A 185 -12.67 2.00 -19.34
CA ALA A 185 -12.41 1.05 -20.42
C ALA A 185 -11.81 1.73 -21.66
N ARG A 186 -12.27 2.93 -22.02
CA ARG A 186 -11.68 3.71 -23.11
C ARG A 186 -10.23 4.14 -22.81
N VAL A 187 -9.94 4.55 -21.57
CA VAL A 187 -8.56 4.84 -21.15
C VAL A 187 -7.67 3.62 -21.33
N MET A 188 -8.13 2.44 -20.89
CA MET A 188 -7.36 1.19 -21.05
C MET A 188 -7.08 0.88 -22.52
N LYS A 189 -8.07 0.99 -23.40
CA LYS A 189 -7.88 0.81 -24.85
C LYS A 189 -6.97 1.88 -25.47
N LYS A 190 -7.01 3.10 -25.00
CA LYS A 190 -6.10 4.18 -25.43
C LYS A 190 -4.65 3.84 -25.06
N LEU A 191 -4.40 3.43 -23.81
CA LEU A 191 -3.07 3.10 -23.31
C LEU A 191 -2.50 1.84 -23.96
N GLU A 192 -3.34 0.85 -24.23
CA GLU A 192 -3.00 -0.34 -24.99
C GLU A 192 -2.37 0.03 -26.35
N ASN A 193 -3.00 0.96 -27.07
CA ASN A 193 -2.60 1.31 -28.44
C ASN A 193 -1.54 2.41 -28.52
N SER A 194 -1.32 3.19 -27.46
CA SER A 194 -0.44 4.36 -27.48
C SER A 194 0.86 4.17 -26.70
N THR A 195 1.06 3.02 -26.05
CA THR A 195 2.27 2.78 -25.24
C THR A 195 3.00 1.52 -25.70
N GLU A 196 4.31 1.53 -25.53
CA GLU A 196 5.17 0.40 -25.88
C GLU A 196 4.72 -0.87 -25.15
N HIS A 197 4.56 -1.97 -25.87
CA HIS A 197 4.07 -3.26 -25.36
C HIS A 197 2.77 -3.16 -24.54
N SER A 198 1.94 -2.13 -24.75
CA SER A 198 0.70 -1.85 -24.01
C SER A 198 0.88 -1.67 -22.48
N GLN A 199 2.13 -1.51 -22.02
CA GLN A 199 2.44 -1.47 -20.57
C GLN A 199 2.04 -0.17 -19.88
N GLY A 200 1.55 0.85 -20.62
CA GLY A 200 0.98 2.06 -20.03
C GLY A 200 -0.17 1.80 -19.09
N ASN A 201 -0.92 0.71 -19.30
CA ASN A 201 -1.99 0.27 -18.40
C ASN A 201 -1.49 -0.10 -17.00
N PHE A 202 -0.19 -0.36 -16.80
CA PHE A 202 0.40 -0.55 -15.47
C PHE A 202 0.26 0.70 -14.58
N ARG A 203 0.16 1.89 -15.17
CA ARG A 203 0.06 3.20 -14.49
C ARG A 203 -1.38 3.71 -14.37
N PHE A 204 -2.38 2.90 -14.71
CA PHE A 204 -3.79 3.23 -14.66
C PHE A 204 -4.61 2.17 -13.92
N ALA A 205 -5.62 2.59 -13.16
CA ALA A 205 -6.61 1.70 -12.57
C ALA A 205 -8.01 2.35 -12.55
N ALA A 206 -9.03 1.53 -12.76
CA ALA A 206 -10.39 1.83 -12.33
C ALA A 206 -10.50 1.49 -10.83
N ILE A 207 -10.92 2.43 -9.98
CA ILE A 207 -10.97 2.24 -8.52
C ILE A 207 -12.40 2.41 -7.98
N ALA A 208 -12.72 1.63 -6.94
CA ALA A 208 -14.00 1.63 -6.26
C ALA A 208 -13.81 1.65 -4.75
N ASN A 209 -14.44 2.60 -4.04
CA ASN A 209 -14.34 2.78 -2.60
C ASN A 209 -12.91 2.89 -2.04
N VAL A 210 -11.91 3.21 -2.87
CA VAL A 210 -10.55 3.43 -2.39
C VAL A 210 -10.49 4.78 -1.68
N PRO A 211 -10.10 4.82 -0.40
CA PRO A 211 -10.01 6.07 0.33
C PRO A 211 -8.87 6.96 -0.19
N PRO A 212 -8.96 8.27 -0.03
CA PRO A 212 -7.82 9.15 -0.23
C PRO A 212 -6.67 8.75 0.71
N LEU A 213 -5.46 9.23 0.40
CA LEU A 213 -4.24 8.98 1.18
C LEU A 213 -3.79 7.51 1.19
N SER A 214 -4.26 6.71 0.23
CA SER A 214 -3.68 5.38 -0.03
C SER A 214 -2.28 5.53 -0.64
N PRO A 215 -1.22 4.90 -0.10
CA PRO A 215 0.13 5.06 -0.62
C PRO A 215 0.43 4.21 -1.87
N PHE A 216 -0.44 3.26 -2.24
CA PHE A 216 -0.24 2.40 -3.40
C PHE A 216 -0.70 3.04 -4.70
N PHE A 217 0.17 3.04 -5.71
CA PHE A 217 -0.12 3.48 -7.05
C PHE A 217 -0.71 2.36 -7.92
N PRO A 218 -1.55 2.71 -8.90
CA PRO A 218 -1.96 4.06 -9.31
C PRO A 218 -3.09 4.67 -8.49
N ALA A 219 -3.63 4.01 -7.47
CA ALA A 219 -4.83 4.39 -6.74
C ALA A 219 -4.67 5.58 -5.77
N ALA A 220 -3.43 6.05 -5.56
CA ALA A 220 -3.15 7.13 -4.63
C ALA A 220 -3.71 8.48 -5.09
N TYR A 221 -4.39 9.19 -4.18
CA TYR A 221 -4.79 10.57 -4.40
C TYR A 221 -4.93 11.32 -3.08
N HIS A 222 -4.84 12.64 -3.14
CA HIS A 222 -5.04 13.54 -2.03
C HIS A 222 -6.50 14.04 -1.98
N ALA A 223 -7.02 14.23 -0.78
CA ALA A 223 -8.27 14.95 -0.54
C ALA A 223 -8.17 15.72 0.78
N GLY A 224 -8.81 16.87 0.83
CA GLY A 224 -8.79 17.76 1.99
C GLY A 224 -7.65 18.78 1.94
N PHE A 225 -7.19 19.20 3.10
CA PHE A 225 -6.19 20.26 3.27
C PHE A 225 -4.94 19.73 3.98
N GLY A 226 -3.84 20.48 3.83
CA GLY A 226 -2.59 20.21 4.52
C GLY A 226 -1.65 19.33 3.71
N HIS A 227 -0.56 18.92 4.38
CA HIS A 227 0.49 18.11 3.82
C HIS A 227 0.58 16.82 4.62
N GLN A 228 0.37 15.69 3.96
CA GLN A 228 0.32 14.38 4.60
C GLN A 228 1.29 13.42 3.92
N PHE A 229 1.63 12.35 4.63
CA PHE A 229 2.35 11.24 4.04
C PHE A 229 1.90 9.89 4.61
N ALA A 230 2.05 8.84 3.83
CA ALA A 230 1.75 7.48 4.23
C ALA A 230 2.80 6.51 3.67
N ILE A 231 2.85 5.31 4.24
CA ILE A 231 3.86 4.29 3.94
C ILE A 231 3.18 3.03 3.42
N ALA A 232 3.78 2.40 2.41
CA ALA A 232 3.41 1.09 1.90
C ALA A 232 4.55 0.10 2.06
N LEU A 233 4.24 -1.14 2.42
CA LEU A 233 5.24 -2.21 2.57
C LEU A 233 5.30 -3.14 1.35
N GLU A 234 6.48 -3.74 1.14
CA GLU A 234 6.67 -4.98 0.39
C GLU A 234 6.97 -6.08 1.42
N SER A 235 5.92 -6.76 1.87
CA SER A 235 6.00 -7.72 2.98
C SER A 235 5.64 -9.16 2.59
N ALA A 236 5.63 -9.50 1.30
CA ALA A 236 5.43 -10.89 0.86
C ALA A 236 6.43 -11.89 1.48
N PRO A 237 7.72 -11.56 1.68
CA PRO A 237 8.64 -12.43 2.42
C PRO A 237 8.20 -12.70 3.87
N VAL A 238 7.55 -11.74 4.54
CA VAL A 238 7.00 -11.93 5.90
C VAL A 238 5.86 -12.94 5.88
N VAL A 239 4.98 -12.89 4.87
CA VAL A 239 3.92 -13.89 4.68
C VAL A 239 4.53 -15.27 4.43
N ALA A 240 5.52 -15.36 3.55
CA ALA A 240 6.18 -16.62 3.23
C ALA A 240 6.85 -17.25 4.48
N ALA A 241 7.52 -16.45 5.30
CA ALA A 241 8.15 -16.90 6.55
C ALA A 241 7.12 -17.36 7.58
N ALA A 242 6.03 -16.61 7.77
CA ALA A 242 4.97 -16.95 8.72
C ALA A 242 4.23 -18.25 8.34
N PHE A 243 4.09 -18.51 7.04
CA PHE A 243 3.39 -19.69 6.51
C PHE A 243 4.28 -20.92 6.40
N LYS A 244 5.60 -20.72 6.36
CA LYS A 244 6.54 -21.82 6.36
C LYS A 244 6.37 -22.64 7.63
N ASP A 245 6.20 -23.95 7.47
CA ASP A 245 6.06 -24.90 8.58
C ASP A 245 4.93 -24.56 9.56
N ALA A 246 3.95 -23.76 9.17
CA ALA A 246 2.73 -23.55 9.96
C ALA A 246 1.88 -24.83 9.92
N PRO A 247 1.47 -25.36 11.08
CA PRO A 247 0.71 -26.62 11.11
C PRO A 247 -0.70 -26.49 10.58
N ASP A 248 -1.29 -25.29 10.70
CA ASP A 248 -2.67 -24.99 10.32
C ASP A 248 -2.86 -23.49 10.04
N LEU A 249 -4.04 -23.14 9.50
CA LEU A 249 -4.43 -21.76 9.19
C LEU A 249 -4.49 -20.83 10.41
N PRO A 250 -5.05 -21.22 11.58
CA PRO A 250 -5.01 -20.38 12.78
C PRO A 250 -3.60 -20.03 13.23
N SER A 251 -2.70 -21.01 13.28
CA SER A 251 -1.29 -20.78 13.63
C SER A 251 -0.59 -19.88 12.60
N ALA A 252 -0.85 -20.08 11.31
CA ALA A 252 -0.34 -19.23 10.25
C ALA A 252 -0.81 -17.78 10.40
N ARG A 253 -2.10 -17.56 10.70
CA ARG A 253 -2.67 -16.24 10.97
C ARG A 253 -1.97 -15.55 12.15
N GLN A 254 -1.85 -16.25 13.29
CA GLN A 254 -1.22 -15.68 14.47
C GLN A 254 0.22 -15.28 14.21
N ARG A 255 1.03 -16.18 13.61
CA ARG A 255 2.42 -15.90 13.25
C ARG A 255 2.55 -14.70 12.32
N LEU A 256 1.65 -14.59 11.33
CA LEU A 256 1.66 -13.46 10.40
C LEU A 256 1.28 -12.16 11.09
N THR A 257 0.25 -12.17 11.94
CA THR A 257 -0.16 -11.00 12.72
C THR A 257 1.00 -10.50 13.57
N ASP A 258 1.68 -11.39 14.32
CA ASP A 258 2.79 -11.02 15.21
C ASP A 258 3.99 -10.48 14.42
N ALA A 259 4.33 -11.12 13.29
CA ALA A 259 5.43 -10.68 12.44
C ALA A 259 5.16 -9.32 11.78
N LEU A 260 3.93 -9.10 11.28
CA LEU A 260 3.54 -7.81 10.71
C LEU A 260 3.46 -6.72 11.78
N ALA A 261 2.96 -7.05 12.98
CA ALA A 261 2.89 -6.10 14.09
C ALA A 261 4.27 -5.59 14.49
N ALA A 262 5.26 -6.47 14.61
CA ALA A 262 6.63 -6.10 14.95
C ALA A 262 7.21 -5.08 13.97
N VAL A 263 7.02 -5.29 12.68
CA VAL A 263 7.47 -4.37 11.63
C VAL A 263 6.67 -3.08 11.63
N ALA A 264 5.34 -3.18 11.72
CA ALA A 264 4.44 -2.04 11.64
C ALA A 264 4.65 -1.05 12.79
N PHE A 265 4.85 -1.54 14.02
CA PHE A 265 5.16 -0.69 15.18
C PHE A 265 6.48 0.06 15.02
N ASP A 266 7.53 -0.59 14.50
CA ASP A 266 8.82 0.05 14.26
C ASP A 266 8.70 1.13 13.18
N VAL A 267 8.02 0.82 12.07
CA VAL A 267 7.77 1.78 10.99
C VAL A 267 6.92 2.96 11.46
N GLU A 268 5.84 2.72 12.21
CA GLU A 268 4.97 3.76 12.76
C GLU A 268 5.72 4.68 13.73
N HIS A 269 6.57 4.11 14.60
CA HIS A 269 7.42 4.88 15.51
C HIS A 269 8.35 5.85 14.75
N HIS A 270 9.00 5.38 13.69
CA HIS A 270 9.89 6.23 12.89
C HIS A 270 9.13 7.23 12.03
N ALA A 271 7.95 6.86 11.51
CA ALA A 271 7.06 7.79 10.81
C ALA A 271 6.57 8.92 11.72
N GLY A 272 6.23 8.62 12.98
CA GLY A 272 5.87 9.63 13.98
C GLY A 272 7.01 10.61 14.29
N ARG A 273 8.27 10.19 14.20
CA ARG A 273 9.41 11.09 14.31
C ARG A 273 9.51 12.01 13.10
N VAL A 274 9.35 11.49 11.88
CA VAL A 274 9.33 12.30 10.65
C VAL A 274 8.22 13.35 10.71
N ASP A 275 7.00 12.95 11.14
CA ASP A 275 5.87 13.85 11.39
C ASP A 275 6.27 15.01 12.31
N SER A 276 6.78 14.70 13.49
CA SER A 276 7.16 15.70 14.50
C SER A 276 8.31 16.62 14.05
N GLU A 277 9.28 16.11 13.26
CA GLU A 277 10.43 16.84 12.79
C GLU A 277 10.13 17.74 11.59
N THR A 278 9.14 17.40 10.77
CA THR A 278 8.86 18.07 9.50
C THR A 278 7.56 18.87 9.49
N GLY A 279 6.65 18.60 10.40
CA GLY A 279 5.30 19.17 10.42
C GLY A 279 4.36 18.58 9.35
N TRP A 280 4.79 17.52 8.66
CA TRP A 280 3.94 16.74 7.76
C TRP A 280 3.20 15.66 8.53
N THR A 281 1.89 15.55 8.35
CA THR A 281 1.09 14.61 9.12
C THR A 281 1.20 13.18 8.60
N TYR A 282 1.63 12.25 9.44
CA TYR A 282 1.61 10.82 9.16
C TYR A 282 0.18 10.29 9.15
N MET A 283 -0.24 9.69 8.03
CA MET A 283 -1.61 9.20 7.85
C MET A 283 -1.77 7.70 8.02
N GLY A 284 -0.69 6.98 8.18
CA GLY A 284 -0.75 5.55 8.46
C GLY A 284 0.10 4.71 7.50
N ILE A 285 0.04 3.41 7.74
CA ILE A 285 0.74 2.40 6.95
C ILE A 285 -0.28 1.52 6.22
N ASP A 286 -0.05 1.28 4.94
CA ASP A 286 -0.75 0.23 4.21
C ASP A 286 0.03 -1.07 4.33
N LEU A 287 -0.53 -2.00 5.10
CA LEU A 287 0.07 -3.30 5.42
C LEU A 287 -0.13 -4.36 4.33
N SER A 288 -0.67 -4.00 3.18
CA SER A 288 -0.85 -4.93 2.07
C SER A 288 0.50 -5.55 1.69
N PRO A 289 0.63 -6.89 1.68
CA PRO A 289 1.87 -7.56 1.37
C PRO A 289 2.10 -7.57 -0.14
N ALA A 290 2.53 -6.41 -0.68
CA ALA A 290 2.87 -6.32 -2.09
C ALA A 290 3.96 -7.35 -2.42
N PRO A 291 3.76 -8.22 -3.44
CA PRO A 291 4.80 -9.11 -3.93
C PRO A 291 5.75 -8.38 -4.88
N SER A 292 6.75 -9.13 -5.34
CA SER A 292 7.60 -8.72 -6.46
C SER A 292 7.92 -9.93 -7.35
N PRO A 293 8.48 -9.74 -8.55
CA PRO A 293 8.88 -10.83 -9.43
C PRO A 293 9.97 -11.77 -8.84
N ALA A 294 10.59 -11.37 -7.72
CA ALA A 294 11.58 -12.20 -7.02
C ALA A 294 10.94 -13.46 -6.43
N LYS A 295 11.62 -14.59 -6.54
CA LYS A 295 11.09 -15.91 -6.13
C LYS A 295 10.76 -16.01 -4.64
N ASP A 296 11.49 -15.30 -3.79
CA ASP A 296 11.32 -15.24 -2.33
C ASP A 296 10.25 -14.25 -1.87
N ALA A 297 9.70 -13.46 -2.80
CA ALA A 297 8.68 -12.46 -2.55
C ALA A 297 7.32 -12.81 -3.20
N SER A 298 7.02 -14.11 -3.38
CA SER A 298 5.78 -14.56 -4.01
C SER A 298 4.73 -14.95 -2.97
N ILE A 299 3.59 -14.30 -3.01
CA ILE A 299 2.38 -14.65 -2.27
C ILE A 299 1.81 -15.98 -2.76
N GLY A 300 1.87 -16.24 -4.09
CA GLY A 300 1.45 -17.51 -4.66
C GLY A 300 2.19 -18.69 -4.04
N VAL A 301 3.52 -18.59 -3.90
CA VAL A 301 4.35 -19.62 -3.24
C VAL A 301 3.98 -19.78 -1.75
N ALA A 302 3.77 -18.67 -1.03
CA ALA A 302 3.39 -18.71 0.38
C ALA A 302 2.06 -19.46 0.60
N ILE A 303 1.06 -19.20 -0.24
CA ILE A 303 -0.24 -19.88 -0.20
C ILE A 303 -0.09 -21.38 -0.54
N GLU A 304 0.69 -21.74 -1.57
CA GLU A 304 0.94 -23.13 -1.93
C GLU A 304 1.65 -23.89 -0.81
N ASN A 305 2.61 -23.26 -0.15
CA ASN A 305 3.32 -23.85 0.99
C ASN A 305 2.38 -24.14 2.16
N LEU A 306 1.39 -23.28 2.41
CA LEU A 306 0.42 -23.47 3.49
C LEU A 306 -0.65 -24.51 3.12
N THR A 307 -1.23 -24.42 1.92
CA THR A 307 -2.35 -25.27 1.50
C THR A 307 -1.93 -26.64 0.98
N LYS A 308 -0.64 -26.81 0.63
CA LYS A 308 -0.10 -27.97 -0.08
C LYS A 308 -0.81 -28.24 -1.42
N GLN A 309 -1.43 -27.22 -1.99
CA GLN A 309 -2.12 -27.25 -3.28
C GLN A 309 -1.59 -26.13 -4.17
N PRO A 310 -1.60 -26.28 -5.49
CA PRO A 310 -1.32 -25.19 -6.41
C PRO A 310 -2.23 -23.99 -6.18
N PHE A 311 -1.70 -22.78 -6.29
CA PHE A 311 -2.50 -21.56 -6.23
C PHE A 311 -3.60 -21.59 -7.32
N GLY A 312 -4.82 -21.22 -6.95
CA GLY A 312 -6.02 -21.34 -7.79
C GLY A 312 -6.89 -22.56 -7.44
N MET A 313 -6.36 -23.54 -6.70
CA MET A 313 -7.13 -24.70 -6.24
C MET A 313 -7.85 -24.43 -4.92
N SER A 314 -8.69 -25.38 -4.49
CA SER A 314 -9.38 -25.33 -3.18
C SER A 314 -8.39 -25.05 -2.06
N GLY A 315 -8.76 -24.15 -1.14
CA GLY A 315 -7.91 -23.65 -0.08
C GLY A 315 -7.28 -22.27 -0.36
N THR A 316 -7.10 -21.86 -1.63
CA THR A 316 -6.56 -20.56 -2.00
C THR A 316 -7.38 -19.41 -1.41
N MET A 317 -8.70 -19.42 -1.56
CA MET A 317 -9.58 -18.39 -1.01
C MET A 317 -9.49 -18.31 0.52
N THR A 318 -9.46 -19.44 1.21
CA THR A 318 -9.36 -19.48 2.67
C THR A 318 -8.00 -18.95 3.15
N ALA A 319 -6.91 -19.29 2.46
CA ALA A 319 -5.59 -18.74 2.76
C ALA A 319 -5.55 -17.22 2.50
N ALA A 320 -6.16 -16.74 1.42
CA ALA A 320 -6.29 -15.31 1.13
C ALA A 320 -7.06 -14.55 2.23
N ALA A 321 -8.18 -15.13 2.69
CA ALA A 321 -8.95 -14.60 3.81
C ALA A 321 -8.12 -14.56 5.12
N THR A 322 -7.33 -15.60 5.37
CA THR A 322 -6.44 -15.69 6.53
C THR A 322 -5.39 -14.58 6.54
N ILE A 323 -4.76 -14.29 5.40
CA ILE A 323 -3.78 -13.20 5.26
C ILE A 323 -4.45 -11.85 5.51
N THR A 324 -5.59 -11.58 4.86
CA THR A 324 -6.31 -10.31 5.04
C THR A 324 -6.76 -10.12 6.49
N ALA A 325 -7.23 -11.18 7.15
CA ALA A 325 -7.61 -11.13 8.55
C ALA A 325 -6.40 -10.82 9.45
N ALA A 326 -5.24 -11.45 9.21
CA ALA A 326 -4.01 -11.17 9.96
C ALA A 326 -3.59 -9.70 9.83
N ILE A 327 -3.67 -9.13 8.63
CA ILE A 327 -3.38 -7.70 8.37
C ILE A 327 -4.31 -6.80 9.19
N LYS A 328 -5.62 -7.09 9.19
CA LYS A 328 -6.63 -6.30 9.93
C LYS A 328 -6.49 -6.40 11.46
N ASP A 329 -5.89 -7.48 11.97
CA ASP A 329 -5.64 -7.65 13.39
C ASP A 329 -4.49 -6.78 13.93
N VAL A 330 -3.59 -6.29 13.08
CA VAL A 330 -2.46 -5.44 13.48
C VAL A 330 -2.96 -4.07 13.97
N LYS A 331 -2.57 -3.68 15.18
CA LYS A 331 -3.06 -2.47 15.87
C LYS A 331 -2.12 -1.28 15.68
N VAL A 332 -2.08 -0.75 14.46
CA VAL A 332 -1.38 0.50 14.08
C VAL A 332 -2.34 1.39 13.30
N LYS A 333 -1.95 2.62 13.02
CA LYS A 333 -2.71 3.51 12.14
C LYS A 333 -2.63 2.97 10.71
N GLN A 334 -3.65 2.21 10.31
CA GLN A 334 -3.75 1.65 8.96
C GLN A 334 -4.39 2.64 7.98
N THR A 335 -3.97 2.60 6.72
CA THR A 335 -4.54 3.38 5.61
C THR A 335 -4.63 2.53 4.34
N GLY A 336 -5.21 3.09 3.28
CA GLY A 336 -5.25 2.46 1.96
C GLY A 336 -6.06 1.17 1.92
N TYR A 337 -5.53 0.19 1.25
CA TYR A 337 -6.18 -1.13 1.11
C TYR A 337 -6.05 -1.98 2.38
N SER A 338 -4.87 -2.04 2.95
CA SER A 338 -4.53 -2.89 4.11
C SER A 338 -5.17 -4.27 4.04
N GLY A 339 -4.85 -5.02 3.00
CA GLY A 339 -5.37 -6.36 2.71
C GLY A 339 -4.48 -7.09 1.71
N LEU A 340 -4.75 -8.38 1.47
CA LEU A 340 -3.95 -9.17 0.54
C LEU A 340 -4.00 -8.61 -0.89
N MET A 341 -2.84 -8.55 -1.56
CA MET A 341 -2.69 -8.24 -2.98
C MET A 341 -2.40 -9.51 -3.78
N LEU A 342 -3.07 -9.66 -4.94
CA LEU A 342 -2.90 -10.79 -5.86
C LEU A 342 -2.65 -10.30 -7.29
N PRO A 343 -1.57 -9.53 -7.52
CA PRO A 343 -1.27 -9.02 -8.86
C PRO A 343 -0.70 -10.16 -9.74
N VAL A 344 -1.36 -10.42 -10.87
CA VAL A 344 -0.98 -11.54 -11.74
C VAL A 344 0.43 -11.36 -12.31
N LEU A 345 0.75 -10.16 -12.77
CA LEU A 345 2.04 -9.90 -13.43
C LEU A 345 3.17 -9.49 -12.48
N GLU A 346 2.89 -9.21 -11.21
CA GLU A 346 3.93 -8.78 -10.25
C GLU A 346 4.33 -9.89 -9.26
N ASP A 347 3.76 -11.11 -9.41
CA ASP A 347 4.08 -12.29 -8.60
C ASP A 347 4.46 -13.45 -9.51
N ALA A 348 5.70 -13.94 -9.41
CA ALA A 348 6.21 -14.97 -10.30
C ALA A 348 5.40 -16.28 -10.29
N ARG A 349 4.84 -16.68 -9.13
CA ARG A 349 4.06 -17.91 -9.04
C ARG A 349 2.62 -17.72 -9.52
N ILE A 350 1.99 -16.57 -9.23
CA ILE A 350 0.66 -16.26 -9.73
C ILE A 350 0.71 -16.14 -11.26
N ALA A 351 1.74 -15.47 -11.83
CA ALA A 351 2.01 -15.40 -13.25
C ALA A 351 2.15 -16.79 -13.91
N GLN A 352 2.87 -17.71 -13.24
CA GLN A 352 3.00 -19.08 -13.69
C GLN A 352 1.63 -19.79 -13.70
N ARG A 353 0.85 -19.69 -12.63
CA ARG A 353 -0.49 -20.31 -12.54
C ARG A 353 -1.49 -19.73 -13.52
N TRP A 354 -1.34 -18.44 -13.83
CA TRP A 354 -2.08 -17.81 -14.91
C TRP A 354 -1.73 -18.46 -16.26
N SER A 355 -0.46 -18.55 -16.61
CA SER A 355 -0.01 -19.17 -17.86
C SER A 355 -0.41 -20.65 -18.00
N GLU A 356 -0.55 -21.37 -16.87
CA GLU A 356 -1.02 -22.75 -16.82
C GLU A 356 -2.57 -22.86 -16.93
N GLY A 357 -3.31 -21.75 -16.99
CA GLY A 357 -4.78 -21.76 -17.00
C GLY A 357 -5.44 -22.20 -15.69
N ARG A 358 -4.73 -22.14 -14.56
CA ARG A 358 -5.25 -22.58 -13.25
C ARG A 358 -6.07 -21.53 -12.52
N ILE A 359 -5.95 -20.28 -12.93
CA ILE A 359 -6.73 -19.15 -12.40
C ILE A 359 -7.30 -18.36 -13.57
N SER A 360 -8.49 -17.82 -13.39
CA SER A 360 -9.19 -16.96 -14.37
C SER A 360 -9.50 -15.61 -13.74
N VAL A 361 -9.99 -14.66 -14.55
CA VAL A 361 -10.53 -13.39 -14.07
C VAL A 361 -11.64 -13.62 -13.04
N ASP A 362 -12.56 -14.57 -13.30
CA ASP A 362 -13.66 -14.87 -12.38
C ASP A 362 -13.17 -15.44 -11.05
N ALA A 363 -12.14 -16.31 -11.07
CA ALA A 363 -11.54 -16.82 -9.85
C ALA A 363 -10.88 -15.69 -9.02
N LEU A 364 -10.16 -14.78 -9.67
CA LEU A 364 -9.56 -13.62 -9.01
C LEU A 364 -10.63 -12.65 -8.48
N LEU A 365 -11.72 -12.47 -9.22
CA LEU A 365 -12.88 -11.70 -8.77
C LEU A 365 -13.51 -12.34 -7.52
N ALA A 366 -13.68 -13.66 -7.51
CA ALA A 366 -14.15 -14.38 -6.33
C ALA A 366 -13.19 -14.21 -5.13
N TYR A 367 -11.86 -14.27 -5.35
CA TYR A 367 -10.88 -13.99 -4.29
C TYR A 367 -10.94 -12.54 -3.82
N SER A 368 -11.35 -11.59 -4.69
CA SER A 368 -11.55 -10.18 -4.33
C SER A 368 -12.61 -9.97 -3.25
N ALA A 369 -13.50 -10.93 -3.01
CA ALA A 369 -14.41 -10.89 -1.87
C ALA A 369 -13.67 -10.93 -0.53
N VAL A 370 -12.51 -11.58 -0.45
CA VAL A 370 -11.73 -11.80 0.78
C VAL A 370 -10.33 -11.16 0.75
N CYS A 371 -9.77 -10.82 -0.42
CA CYS A 371 -8.51 -10.10 -0.56
C CYS A 371 -8.67 -8.58 -0.36
N GLY A 372 -7.59 -7.79 -0.52
CA GLY A 372 -7.57 -6.35 -0.24
C GLY A 372 -7.68 -5.43 -1.43
N THR A 373 -7.29 -5.86 -2.65
CA THR A 373 -7.04 -4.93 -3.77
C THR A 373 -7.91 -5.12 -5.00
N GLY A 374 -8.57 -6.27 -5.18
CA GLY A 374 -9.37 -6.52 -6.39
C GLY A 374 -8.60 -7.22 -7.52
N LEU A 375 -8.89 -6.85 -8.75
CA LEU A 375 -8.24 -7.35 -9.96
C LEU A 375 -6.98 -6.53 -10.22
N ASP A 376 -5.82 -7.13 -10.07
CA ASP A 376 -4.56 -6.41 -10.12
C ASP A 376 -3.60 -6.98 -11.18
N THR A 377 -3.13 -6.12 -12.08
CA THR A 377 -2.26 -6.43 -13.23
C THR A 377 -2.72 -7.65 -14.02
N ILE A 378 -3.97 -7.64 -14.48
CA ILE A 378 -4.59 -8.73 -15.22
C ILE A 378 -4.22 -8.62 -16.70
N PRO A 379 -3.44 -9.55 -17.26
CA PRO A 379 -3.11 -9.55 -18.68
C PRO A 379 -4.29 -10.09 -19.50
N LEU A 380 -4.66 -9.37 -20.56
CA LEU A 380 -5.79 -9.73 -21.43
C LEU A 380 -5.35 -9.71 -22.90
N PRO A 381 -5.96 -10.52 -23.79
CA PRO A 381 -5.77 -10.43 -25.23
C PRO A 381 -6.10 -9.03 -25.76
N GLY A 382 -5.41 -8.59 -26.79
CA GLY A 382 -5.59 -7.26 -27.39
C GLY A 382 -6.91 -7.08 -28.13
N ASP A 383 -7.58 -8.17 -28.49
CA ASP A 383 -8.93 -8.16 -29.08
C ASP A 383 -10.05 -8.00 -28.01
N THR A 384 -9.70 -7.95 -26.71
CA THR A 384 -10.66 -7.64 -25.64
C THR A 384 -11.24 -6.24 -25.87
N SER A 385 -12.54 -6.19 -26.14
CA SER A 385 -13.24 -4.94 -26.45
C SER A 385 -13.41 -4.02 -25.24
N ALA A 386 -13.68 -2.74 -25.47
CA ALA A 386 -14.02 -1.80 -24.41
C ALA A 386 -15.29 -2.24 -23.61
N ASP A 387 -16.24 -2.86 -24.30
CA ASP A 387 -17.46 -3.36 -23.66
C ASP A 387 -17.12 -4.53 -22.72
N GLN A 388 -16.26 -5.46 -23.13
CA GLN A 388 -15.80 -6.56 -22.27
C GLN A 388 -15.00 -6.05 -21.08
N LEU A 389 -14.10 -5.08 -21.26
CA LEU A 389 -13.41 -4.43 -20.15
C LEU A 389 -14.39 -3.76 -19.19
N SER A 390 -15.44 -3.11 -19.71
CA SER A 390 -16.48 -2.49 -18.90
C SER A 390 -17.23 -3.50 -18.04
N LEU A 391 -17.53 -4.71 -18.56
CA LEU A 391 -18.16 -5.76 -17.77
C LEU A 391 -17.29 -6.25 -16.62
N ILE A 392 -15.98 -6.47 -16.86
CA ILE A 392 -15.03 -6.86 -15.80
C ILE A 392 -14.95 -5.78 -14.72
N ILE A 393 -14.86 -4.50 -15.14
CA ILE A 393 -14.82 -3.37 -14.20
C ILE A 393 -16.11 -3.27 -13.40
N ALA A 394 -17.27 -3.50 -14.05
CA ALA A 394 -18.58 -3.47 -13.41
C ALA A 394 -18.73 -4.55 -12.33
N ASP A 395 -18.25 -5.77 -12.60
CA ASP A 395 -18.27 -6.87 -11.63
C ASP A 395 -17.40 -6.54 -10.41
N MET A 396 -16.19 -6.00 -10.61
CA MET A 396 -15.33 -5.52 -9.52
C MET A 396 -16.00 -4.38 -8.73
N ALA A 397 -16.61 -3.41 -9.42
CA ALA A 397 -17.31 -2.28 -8.79
C ALA A 397 -18.52 -2.75 -7.98
N SER A 398 -19.30 -3.68 -8.51
CA SER A 398 -20.46 -4.30 -7.82
C SER A 398 -20.04 -5.03 -6.55
N LEU A 399 -18.94 -5.77 -6.60
CA LEU A 399 -18.36 -6.45 -5.45
C LEU A 399 -17.87 -5.44 -4.38
N SER A 400 -17.21 -4.37 -4.82
CA SER A 400 -16.76 -3.29 -3.94
C SER A 400 -17.93 -2.61 -3.20
N VAL A 401 -18.99 -2.25 -3.92
CA VAL A 401 -20.22 -1.66 -3.35
C VAL A 401 -20.87 -2.63 -2.37
N LYS A 402 -21.02 -3.91 -2.75
CA LYS A 402 -21.66 -4.92 -1.89
C LYS A 402 -20.95 -5.09 -0.55
N TRP A 403 -19.63 -5.05 -0.52
CA TRP A 403 -18.83 -5.30 0.67
C TRP A 403 -18.25 -4.04 1.32
N HIS A 404 -18.58 -2.85 0.80
CA HIS A 404 -18.06 -1.55 1.27
C HIS A 404 -16.54 -1.60 1.47
N LYS A 405 -15.82 -2.12 0.49
CA LYS A 405 -14.36 -2.30 0.58
C LYS A 405 -13.63 -1.69 -0.62
N PRO A 406 -12.41 -1.16 -0.40
CA PRO A 406 -11.59 -0.65 -1.50
C PRO A 406 -11.20 -1.79 -2.45
N LEU A 407 -11.52 -1.64 -3.73
CA LEU A 407 -11.07 -2.51 -4.79
C LEU A 407 -10.62 -1.69 -6.01
N SER A 408 -9.80 -2.31 -6.86
CA SER A 408 -9.37 -1.74 -8.13
C SER A 408 -9.41 -2.78 -9.24
N ALA A 409 -9.50 -2.31 -10.48
CA ALA A 409 -9.27 -3.11 -11.68
C ALA A 409 -8.13 -2.46 -12.48
N ARG A 410 -6.98 -3.13 -12.51
CA ARG A 410 -5.80 -2.80 -13.30
C ARG A 410 -5.66 -3.86 -14.38
N LEU A 411 -6.29 -3.61 -15.54
CA LEU A 411 -6.39 -4.55 -16.66
C LEU A 411 -5.39 -4.14 -17.75
N LEU A 412 -4.65 -5.10 -18.28
CA LEU A 412 -3.61 -4.88 -19.29
C LEU A 412 -3.94 -5.66 -20.59
N PRO A 413 -4.85 -5.17 -21.42
CA PRO A 413 -5.00 -5.71 -22.78
C PRO A 413 -3.73 -5.42 -23.56
N VAL A 414 -3.23 -6.40 -24.35
CA VAL A 414 -1.94 -6.33 -25.03
C VAL A 414 -2.15 -6.32 -26.55
N VAL A 415 -1.96 -5.17 -27.19
CA VAL A 415 -2.19 -4.97 -28.62
C VAL A 415 -1.43 -5.99 -29.46
N GLY A 416 -2.13 -6.58 -30.45
CA GLY A 416 -1.55 -7.54 -31.40
C GLY A 416 -1.23 -8.91 -30.81
N LYS A 417 -1.58 -9.17 -29.55
CA LYS A 417 -1.44 -10.49 -28.92
C LYS A 417 -2.79 -11.12 -28.66
N GLY A 418 -2.91 -12.36 -29.10
CA GLY A 418 -4.11 -13.19 -28.91
C GLY A 418 -3.94 -14.27 -27.83
N TRP A 419 -4.96 -15.08 -27.70
CA TRP A 419 -4.92 -16.27 -26.85
C TRP A 419 -3.75 -17.20 -27.21
N GLY A 420 -3.07 -17.72 -26.18
CA GLY A 420 -1.93 -18.63 -26.34
C GLY A 420 -0.59 -17.93 -26.64
N GLU A 421 -0.59 -16.63 -26.93
CA GLU A 421 0.61 -15.87 -27.15
C GLU A 421 1.19 -15.34 -25.84
N THR A 422 2.51 -15.15 -25.82
CA THR A 422 3.23 -14.63 -24.66
C THR A 422 3.34 -13.10 -24.74
N THR A 423 3.11 -12.44 -23.60
CA THR A 423 3.35 -11.00 -23.45
C THR A 423 4.83 -10.66 -23.56
N GLU A 424 5.15 -9.41 -23.92
CA GLU A 424 6.53 -8.95 -24.13
C GLU A 424 6.81 -7.65 -23.39
N PHE A 425 6.33 -7.56 -22.13
CA PHE A 425 6.63 -6.41 -21.30
C PHE A 425 8.13 -6.29 -21.05
N ASN A 426 8.66 -5.07 -21.13
CA ASN A 426 10.06 -4.75 -20.81
C ASN A 426 10.18 -4.01 -19.46
N ASN A 427 9.11 -3.99 -18.67
CA ASN A 427 9.05 -3.38 -17.34
C ASN A 427 9.61 -4.37 -16.29
N PRO A 428 10.58 -3.97 -15.45
CA PRO A 428 11.22 -4.86 -14.46
C PRO A 428 10.26 -5.34 -13.36
N PHE A 429 9.10 -4.72 -13.22
CA PHE A 429 8.06 -5.13 -12.25
C PHE A 429 7.05 -6.13 -12.83
N LEU A 430 7.10 -6.42 -14.14
CA LEU A 430 6.12 -7.28 -14.80
C LEU A 430 6.77 -8.60 -15.27
N VAL A 431 6.13 -9.70 -14.95
CA VAL A 431 6.46 -11.04 -15.45
C VAL A 431 5.72 -11.29 -16.76
N ASN A 432 6.40 -11.77 -17.79
CA ASN A 432 5.75 -12.16 -19.03
C ASN A 432 5.03 -13.49 -18.87
N VAL A 433 3.80 -13.57 -19.41
CA VAL A 433 2.88 -14.70 -19.26
C VAL A 433 2.23 -15.07 -20.60
N THR A 434 1.74 -16.31 -20.69
CA THR A 434 0.87 -16.72 -21.78
C THR A 434 -0.56 -16.18 -21.54
N LEU A 435 -1.11 -15.49 -22.53
CA LEU A 435 -2.45 -14.95 -22.49
C LEU A 435 -3.49 -16.07 -22.53
N GLN A 436 -4.49 -15.96 -21.66
CA GLN A 436 -5.61 -16.90 -21.64
C GLN A 436 -6.71 -16.46 -22.57
N GLN A 437 -7.54 -17.42 -23.01
CA GLN A 437 -8.76 -17.11 -23.73
C GLN A 437 -9.70 -16.33 -22.83
N PHE A 438 -10.14 -15.17 -23.30
CA PHE A 438 -11.13 -14.33 -22.63
C PHE A 438 -12.31 -14.06 -23.61
N GLY A 439 -13.54 -14.32 -23.13
CA GLY A 439 -14.72 -14.21 -23.96
C GLY A 439 -15.13 -15.53 -24.63
N GLN A 440 -16.18 -15.51 -25.44
CA GLN A 440 -16.84 -16.70 -25.98
C GLN A 440 -15.86 -17.61 -26.75
N LYS A 441 -16.11 -18.91 -26.53
CA LYS A 441 -15.68 -19.93 -27.48
C LYS A 441 -16.39 -19.77 -28.81
#